data_ade2a03d359500648855d7a9783f6130
#
_entry.id   ade2a03d359500648855d7a9783f6130
#
_cell.length_a   1.000
_cell.length_b   1.000
_cell.length_c   1.000
_cell.angle_alpha   90.00
_cell.angle_beta   90.00
_cell.angle_gamma   90.00
#
_symmetry.space_group_name_H-M   'P 1'
#
loop_
_entity.id
_entity.type
_entity.pdbx_description
1 polymer ?
#
loop_
_entity_poly.entity_id
_entity_poly.type
_entity_poly.pdbx_seq_one_letter_code
_entity_poly.pdbx_strand_id
1 'polypeptide(L)'
;GRYEALGGNSTLRRRTADQVSAITLSLQHDQPGRWVTALGQKHAAPFVEDGVAHLLEVGATDIVGLVLAPHYSAASVGQYHDRARATCAEAGIGYAGIHSWWGIDAYRRFLADQVTEALAELPTATRVLITAHSLPLRVLEGDPYVDELTASATAIAEAAGLSADRWALGWQSAGRTPEPWAGPDIL
;
A
#
# COMPACT_ATOMS: atom_id res chain seq x y z
N GLY A 1 13.55 -13.96 -18.48
CA GLY A 1 12.96 -14.02 -17.11
C GLY A 1 11.54 -13.48 -17.07
N ARG A 2 10.84 -13.53 -15.91
CA ARG A 2 9.44 -13.06 -15.77
C ARG A 2 9.27 -11.60 -16.23
N TYR A 3 10.22 -10.75 -15.97
CA TYR A 3 10.17 -9.34 -16.39
C TYR A 3 10.33 -9.14 -17.90
N GLU A 4 11.10 -9.98 -18.57
CA GLU A 4 11.25 -9.93 -20.04
C GLU A 4 9.93 -10.26 -20.75
N ALA A 5 9.15 -11.22 -20.23
CA ALA A 5 7.81 -11.55 -20.73
C ALA A 5 6.79 -10.40 -20.54
N LEU A 6 7.06 -9.47 -19.61
CA LEU A 6 6.24 -8.28 -19.32
C LEU A 6 6.79 -7.00 -19.98
N GLY A 7 7.70 -7.11 -20.96
CA GLY A 7 8.30 -5.97 -21.65
C GLY A 7 9.59 -5.43 -21.00
N GLY A 8 10.23 -6.21 -20.13
CA GLY A 8 11.59 -5.97 -19.65
C GLY A 8 11.75 -5.04 -18.44
N ASN A 9 10.76 -4.19 -18.11
CA ASN A 9 10.85 -3.23 -17.01
C ASN A 9 9.65 -3.33 -16.07
N SER A 10 9.91 -3.23 -14.75
CA SER A 10 8.85 -3.04 -13.75
C SER A 10 8.20 -1.66 -13.94
N THR A 11 6.88 -1.62 -14.02
CA THR A 11 6.11 -0.36 -14.05
C THR A 11 6.01 0.32 -12.69
N LEU A 12 6.49 -0.34 -11.62
CA LEU A 12 6.35 0.12 -10.23
C LEU A 12 6.91 1.54 -10.03
N ARG A 13 8.13 1.80 -10.50
CA ARG A 13 8.78 3.11 -10.33
C ARG A 13 7.93 4.24 -10.93
N ARG A 14 7.43 4.05 -12.16
CA ARG A 14 6.59 5.05 -12.83
C ARG A 14 5.28 5.24 -12.07
N ARG A 15 4.58 4.16 -11.74
CA ARG A 15 3.31 4.23 -11.02
C ARG A 15 3.45 4.89 -9.65
N THR A 16 4.53 4.60 -8.92
CA THR A 16 4.80 5.26 -7.64
C THR A 16 5.06 6.77 -7.83
N ALA A 17 5.83 7.16 -8.85
CA ALA A 17 6.05 8.56 -9.16
C ALA A 17 4.74 9.29 -9.56
N ASP A 18 3.89 8.63 -10.34
CA ASP A 18 2.56 9.16 -10.73
C ASP A 18 1.67 9.36 -9.49
N GLN A 19 1.68 8.42 -8.54
CA GLN A 19 0.95 8.54 -7.27
C GLN A 19 1.47 9.70 -6.41
N VAL A 20 2.79 9.84 -6.26
CA VAL A 20 3.39 10.98 -5.54
C VAL A 20 2.99 12.30 -6.20
N SER A 21 3.04 12.37 -7.54
CA SER A 21 2.62 13.57 -8.28
C SER A 21 1.15 13.91 -8.05
N ALA A 22 0.26 12.91 -8.08
CA ALA A 22 -1.17 13.11 -7.82
C ALA A 22 -1.44 13.61 -6.39
N ILE A 23 -0.75 13.04 -5.39
CA ILE A 23 -0.84 13.51 -4.00
C ILE A 23 -0.34 14.94 -3.88
N THR A 24 0.79 15.27 -4.51
CA THR A 24 1.34 16.62 -4.52
C THR A 24 0.34 17.62 -5.06
N LEU A 25 -0.26 17.33 -6.22
CA LEU A 25 -1.25 18.21 -6.85
C LEU A 25 -2.50 18.40 -5.96
N SER A 26 -3.00 17.32 -5.33
CA SER A 26 -4.14 17.41 -4.42
C SER A 26 -3.80 18.28 -3.21
N LEU A 27 -2.65 18.08 -2.57
CA LEU A 27 -2.21 18.88 -1.42
C LEU A 27 -2.02 20.35 -1.78
N GLN A 28 -1.46 20.64 -2.96
CA GLN A 28 -1.29 22.02 -3.44
C GLN A 28 -2.61 22.68 -3.80
N HIS A 29 -3.58 21.92 -4.31
CA HIS A 29 -4.93 22.42 -4.57
C HIS A 29 -5.65 22.78 -3.26
N ASP A 30 -5.63 21.90 -2.27
CA ASP A 30 -6.38 22.05 -1.03
C ASP A 30 -5.73 23.06 -0.07
N GLN A 31 -4.39 23.10 -0.01
CA GLN A 31 -3.63 23.96 0.90
C GLN A 31 -2.36 24.50 0.19
N PRO A 32 -2.48 25.48 -0.70
CA PRO A 32 -1.39 26.01 -1.48
C PRO A 32 -0.21 26.48 -0.61
N GLY A 33 1.00 26.02 -0.97
CA GLY A 33 2.25 26.43 -0.30
C GLY A 33 2.50 25.80 1.09
N ARG A 34 1.58 24.99 1.61
CA ARG A 34 1.73 24.36 2.92
C ARG A 34 2.56 23.08 2.89
N TRP A 35 2.47 22.31 1.81
CA TRP A 35 3.03 20.98 1.71
C TRP A 35 4.08 20.88 0.63
N VAL A 36 5.18 20.22 0.96
CA VAL A 36 6.18 19.72 0.00
C VAL A 36 6.22 18.20 0.12
N THR A 37 6.36 17.51 -1.01
CA THR A 37 6.39 16.05 -1.02
C THR A 37 7.72 15.53 -1.53
N ALA A 38 8.16 14.40 -1.00
CA ALA A 38 9.32 13.66 -1.47
C ALA A 38 9.01 12.17 -1.54
N LEU A 39 9.63 11.47 -2.48
CA LEU A 39 9.58 10.02 -2.56
C LEU A 39 10.73 9.43 -1.75
N GLY A 40 10.42 8.44 -0.90
CA GLY A 40 11.40 7.58 -0.24
C GLY A 40 11.04 6.11 -0.41
N GLN A 41 11.99 5.27 -0.78
CA GLN A 41 11.79 3.84 -1.02
C GLN A 41 12.69 3.00 -0.10
N LYS A 42 12.26 1.77 0.21
CA LYS A 42 13.02 0.87 1.09
C LYS A 42 14.15 0.15 0.36
N HIS A 43 13.95 -0.20 -0.90
CA HIS A 43 14.81 -1.12 -1.66
C HIS A 43 15.44 -0.51 -2.92
N ALA A 44 15.19 0.74 -3.21
CA ALA A 44 15.73 1.44 -4.37
C ALA A 44 15.83 2.95 -4.07
N ALA A 45 16.77 3.63 -4.71
CA ALA A 45 16.87 5.09 -4.62
C ALA A 45 15.71 5.81 -5.34
N PRO A 46 15.27 6.98 -4.81
CA PRO A 46 15.72 7.58 -3.57
C PRO A 46 15.27 6.73 -2.36
N PHE A 47 16.17 6.54 -1.39
CA PHE A 47 15.84 5.83 -0.16
C PHE A 47 14.98 6.71 0.78
N VAL A 48 14.43 6.11 1.83
CA VAL A 48 13.61 6.85 2.82
C VAL A 48 14.40 8.02 3.40
N GLU A 49 15.66 7.80 3.72
CA GLU A 49 16.59 8.80 4.27
C GLU A 49 16.85 9.94 3.28
N ASP A 50 16.98 9.63 1.97
CA ASP A 50 17.16 10.65 0.92
C ASP A 50 15.92 11.54 0.82
N GLY A 51 14.72 10.93 0.94
CA GLY A 51 13.46 11.67 0.95
C GLY A 51 13.35 12.62 2.13
N VAL A 52 13.74 12.18 3.33
CA VAL A 52 13.79 13.03 4.54
C VAL A 52 14.81 14.15 4.35
N ALA A 53 16.03 13.83 3.90
CA ALA A 53 17.09 14.84 3.69
C ALA A 53 16.64 15.93 2.71
N HIS A 54 16.00 15.54 1.59
CA HIS A 54 15.45 16.51 0.64
C HIS A 54 14.40 17.44 1.27
N LEU A 55 13.48 16.90 2.09
CA LEU A 55 12.48 17.73 2.76
C LEU A 55 13.11 18.71 3.73
N LEU A 56 14.18 18.33 4.42
CA LEU A 56 14.94 19.23 5.29
C LEU A 56 15.64 20.35 4.51
N GLU A 57 16.27 20.03 3.38
CA GLU A 57 16.93 21.00 2.51
C GLU A 57 15.96 22.09 2.01
N VAL A 58 14.70 21.75 1.78
CA VAL A 58 13.65 22.71 1.36
C VAL A 58 12.92 23.36 2.54
N GLY A 59 13.38 23.14 3.78
CA GLY A 59 12.91 23.83 4.97
C GLY A 59 11.70 23.24 5.67
N ALA A 60 11.42 21.95 5.49
CA ALA A 60 10.37 21.27 6.25
C ALA A 60 10.69 21.26 7.75
N THR A 61 9.71 21.60 8.60
CA THR A 61 9.82 21.62 10.06
C THR A 61 9.25 20.36 10.70
N ASP A 62 8.34 19.71 10.01
CA ASP A 62 7.69 18.46 10.43
C ASP A 62 7.48 17.57 9.21
N ILE A 63 7.54 16.26 9.40
CA ILE A 63 7.35 15.29 8.31
C ILE A 63 6.18 14.36 8.64
N VAL A 64 5.31 14.19 7.65
CA VAL A 64 4.26 13.15 7.67
C VAL A 64 4.62 12.06 6.68
N GLY A 65 4.79 10.83 7.18
CA GLY A 65 5.03 9.65 6.35
C GLY A 65 3.73 8.98 5.93
N LEU A 66 3.53 8.83 4.62
CA LEU A 66 2.46 8.03 4.03
C LEU A 66 3.07 6.90 3.21
N VAL A 67 2.90 5.66 3.67
CA VAL A 67 3.28 4.48 2.88
C VAL A 67 2.13 4.15 1.92
N LEU A 68 2.45 3.97 0.63
CA LEU A 68 1.45 3.68 -0.42
C LEU A 68 0.98 2.21 -0.42
N ALA A 69 0.99 1.58 0.76
CA ALA A 69 0.35 0.31 1.07
C ALA A 69 -0.78 0.60 2.07
N PRO A 70 -2.04 0.29 1.74
CA PRO A 70 -3.18 0.73 2.54
C PRO A 70 -3.32 0.00 3.89
N HIS A 71 -2.78 -1.21 4.00
CA HIS A 71 -2.88 -2.07 5.17
C HIS A 71 -1.55 -2.09 5.94
N TYR A 72 -1.63 -1.97 7.25
CA TYR A 72 -0.44 -1.99 8.09
C TYR A 72 0.12 -3.41 8.25
N SER A 73 1.44 -3.49 8.23
CA SER A 73 2.22 -4.60 8.80
C SER A 73 3.52 -4.03 9.34
N ALA A 74 3.93 -4.49 10.52
CA ALA A 74 5.20 -4.11 11.13
C ALA A 74 6.39 -4.48 10.22
N ALA A 75 6.32 -5.62 9.54
CA ALA A 75 7.34 -6.09 8.61
C ALA A 75 7.43 -5.27 7.30
N SER A 76 6.42 -4.48 6.98
CA SER A 76 6.35 -3.66 5.77
C SER A 76 6.23 -2.17 6.12
N VAL A 77 5.01 -1.68 6.36
CA VAL A 77 4.72 -0.27 6.65
C VAL A 77 5.48 0.22 7.87
N GLY A 78 5.53 -0.58 8.94
CA GLY A 78 6.29 -0.26 10.16
C GLY A 78 7.75 0.07 9.87
N GLN A 79 8.43 -0.75 9.05
CA GLN A 79 9.83 -0.51 8.71
C GLN A 79 10.09 0.80 7.95
N TYR A 80 9.16 1.26 7.10
CA TYR A 80 9.25 2.57 6.47
C TYR A 80 9.17 3.68 7.51
N HIS A 81 8.21 3.59 8.43
CA HIS A 81 8.03 4.58 9.49
C HIS A 81 9.20 4.61 10.46
N ASP A 82 9.77 3.45 10.82
CA ASP A 82 10.92 3.37 11.73
C ASP A 82 12.16 4.04 11.12
N ARG A 83 12.43 3.81 9.83
CA ARG A 83 13.54 4.47 9.14
C ARG A 83 13.34 5.99 9.06
N ALA A 84 12.16 6.44 8.63
CA ALA A 84 11.86 7.86 8.55
C ALA A 84 11.91 8.54 9.92
N ARG A 85 11.37 7.90 10.96
CA ARG A 85 11.38 8.42 12.33
C ARG A 85 12.80 8.55 12.88
N ALA A 86 13.66 7.54 12.65
CA ALA A 86 15.06 7.58 13.08
C ALA A 86 15.80 8.75 12.42
N THR A 87 15.67 8.92 11.11
CA THR A 87 16.32 10.02 10.38
C THR A 87 15.80 11.39 10.83
N CYS A 88 14.49 11.53 11.06
CA CYS A 88 13.91 12.77 11.59
C CYS A 88 14.41 13.07 13.01
N ALA A 89 14.53 12.06 13.87
CA ALA A 89 15.04 12.21 15.23
C ALA A 89 16.51 12.67 15.25
N GLU A 90 17.35 12.12 14.37
CA GLU A 90 18.75 12.57 14.18
C GLU A 90 18.82 14.04 13.76
N ALA A 91 17.87 14.50 12.95
CA ALA A 91 17.77 15.88 12.51
C ALA A 91 17.04 16.81 13.50
N GLY A 92 16.47 16.29 14.59
CA GLY A 92 15.76 17.07 15.61
C GLY A 92 14.40 17.61 15.18
N ILE A 93 13.72 16.95 14.20
CA ILE A 93 12.42 17.37 13.69
C ILE A 93 11.30 16.37 14.03
N GLY A 94 10.03 16.85 13.99
CA GLY A 94 8.85 16.05 14.23
C GLY A 94 8.56 15.06 13.11
N TYR A 95 8.08 13.87 13.47
CA TYR A 95 7.60 12.86 12.53
C TYR A 95 6.27 12.24 12.96
N ALA A 96 5.32 12.18 12.04
CA ALA A 96 4.05 11.45 12.19
C ALA A 96 3.88 10.43 11.06
N GLY A 97 3.54 9.19 11.38
CA GLY A 97 3.27 8.14 10.38
C GLY A 97 1.78 7.87 10.21
N ILE A 98 1.31 7.77 8.97
CA ILE A 98 -0.02 7.23 8.66
C ILE A 98 0.13 5.72 8.53
N HIS A 99 -0.32 5.00 9.55
CA HIS A 99 -0.06 3.55 9.68
C HIS A 99 -0.91 2.73 8.71
N SER A 100 -2.20 3.04 8.58
CA SER A 100 -3.07 2.41 7.58
C SER A 100 -4.14 3.39 7.08
N TRP A 101 -4.64 3.16 5.87
CA TRP A 101 -5.63 4.04 5.24
C TRP A 101 -6.66 3.29 4.40
N TRP A 102 -6.69 1.95 4.48
CA TRP A 102 -7.68 1.11 3.79
C TRP A 102 -9.14 1.46 4.14
N GLY A 103 -9.37 2.02 5.35
CA GLY A 103 -10.68 2.41 5.84
C GLY A 103 -11.26 3.69 5.20
N ILE A 104 -10.50 4.39 4.34
CA ILE A 104 -10.97 5.61 3.66
C ILE A 104 -12.07 5.25 2.65
N ASP A 105 -13.25 5.91 2.77
CA ASP A 105 -14.41 5.63 1.91
C ASP A 105 -14.11 5.79 0.41
N ALA A 106 -13.33 6.80 0.04
CA ALA A 106 -12.95 7.02 -1.36
C ALA A 106 -12.15 5.85 -1.93
N TYR A 107 -11.24 5.26 -1.14
CA TYR A 107 -10.45 4.09 -1.55
C TYR A 107 -11.33 2.86 -1.73
N ARG A 108 -12.21 2.59 -0.76
CA ARG A 108 -13.13 1.44 -0.83
C ARG A 108 -14.10 1.55 -2.00
N ARG A 109 -14.69 2.74 -2.22
CA ARG A 109 -15.56 2.99 -3.37
C ARG A 109 -14.82 2.82 -4.69
N PHE A 110 -13.64 3.40 -4.82
CA PHE A 110 -12.82 3.25 -6.02
C PHE A 110 -12.60 1.77 -6.38
N LEU A 111 -12.24 0.93 -5.41
CA LEU A 111 -12.04 -0.51 -5.67
C LEU A 111 -13.34 -1.24 -5.97
N ALA A 112 -14.44 -0.91 -5.30
CA ALA A 112 -15.74 -1.49 -5.58
C ALA A 112 -16.25 -1.11 -6.98
N ASP A 113 -16.06 0.13 -7.41
CA ASP A 113 -16.40 0.60 -8.76
C ASP A 113 -15.59 -0.17 -9.82
N GLN A 114 -14.27 -0.35 -9.61
CA GLN A 114 -13.43 -1.14 -10.52
C GLN A 114 -13.88 -2.60 -10.62
N VAL A 115 -14.29 -3.20 -9.51
CA VAL A 115 -14.87 -4.57 -9.50
C VAL A 115 -16.18 -4.61 -10.29
N THR A 116 -17.06 -3.64 -10.05
CA THR A 116 -18.38 -3.57 -10.72
C THR A 116 -18.23 -3.33 -12.22
N GLU A 117 -17.36 -2.42 -12.64
CA GLU A 117 -17.05 -2.16 -14.04
C GLU A 117 -16.49 -3.42 -14.73
N ALA A 118 -15.53 -4.09 -14.10
CA ALA A 118 -14.98 -5.33 -14.66
C ALA A 118 -16.04 -6.45 -14.80
N LEU A 119 -16.92 -6.59 -13.81
CA LEU A 119 -17.98 -7.60 -13.84
C LEU A 119 -19.05 -7.32 -14.89
N ALA A 120 -19.27 -6.07 -15.27
CA ALA A 120 -20.21 -5.70 -16.33
C ALA A 120 -19.79 -6.26 -17.71
N GLU A 121 -18.49 -6.46 -17.93
CA GLU A 121 -17.91 -7.00 -19.17
C GLU A 121 -17.71 -8.53 -19.13
N LEU A 122 -18.02 -9.17 -18.00
CA LEU A 122 -17.73 -10.59 -17.78
C LEU A 122 -19.03 -11.42 -17.62
N PRO A 123 -18.98 -12.75 -17.82
CA PRO A 123 -20.14 -13.61 -17.59
C PRO A 123 -20.71 -13.46 -16.17
N THR A 124 -22.04 -13.57 -16.06
CA THR A 124 -22.74 -13.40 -14.76
C THR A 124 -22.30 -14.39 -13.67
N ALA A 125 -21.75 -15.55 -14.04
CA ALA A 125 -21.21 -16.55 -13.13
C ALA A 125 -19.78 -16.23 -12.63
N THR A 126 -19.17 -15.13 -13.08
CA THR A 126 -17.81 -14.73 -12.67
C THR A 126 -17.73 -14.50 -11.17
N ARG A 127 -16.69 -15.05 -10.55
CA ARG A 127 -16.34 -14.83 -9.13
C ARG A 127 -15.16 -13.88 -9.03
N VAL A 128 -15.10 -13.13 -7.93
CA VAL A 128 -14.02 -12.19 -7.62
C VAL A 128 -13.07 -12.83 -6.62
N LEU A 129 -11.78 -12.85 -6.95
CA LEU A 129 -10.73 -13.23 -6.01
C LEU A 129 -9.96 -11.96 -5.64
N ILE A 130 -10.12 -11.52 -4.40
CA ILE A 130 -9.30 -10.43 -3.81
C ILE A 130 -8.01 -11.06 -3.31
N THR A 131 -6.87 -10.50 -3.71
CA THR A 131 -5.57 -11.10 -3.35
C THR A 131 -4.70 -10.14 -2.57
N ALA A 132 -3.92 -10.70 -1.63
CA ALA A 132 -2.94 -9.98 -0.87
C ALA A 132 -1.60 -10.72 -0.85
N HIS A 133 -0.52 -9.97 -0.57
CA HIS A 133 0.80 -10.58 -0.41
C HIS A 133 0.84 -11.42 0.86
N SER A 134 1.27 -12.67 0.75
CA SER A 134 1.45 -13.55 1.90
C SER A 134 2.66 -13.13 2.73
N LEU A 135 2.56 -13.31 4.04
CA LEU A 135 3.65 -13.10 4.99
C LEU A 135 3.82 -14.36 5.86
N PRO A 136 5.03 -14.63 6.38
CA PRO A 136 5.25 -15.72 7.32
C PRO A 136 4.39 -15.56 8.58
N LEU A 137 3.77 -16.63 9.05
CA LEU A 137 2.89 -16.57 10.23
C LEU A 137 3.58 -15.99 11.47
N ARG A 138 4.89 -16.23 11.65
CA ARG A 138 5.67 -15.69 12.79
C ARG A 138 5.72 -14.15 12.83
N VAL A 139 5.62 -13.47 11.66
CA VAL A 139 5.61 -11.99 11.61
C VAL A 139 4.19 -11.42 11.66
N LEU A 140 3.20 -12.27 11.58
CA LEU A 140 1.78 -11.92 11.70
C LEU A 140 1.25 -12.08 13.13
N GLU A 141 2.03 -12.64 14.03
CA GLU A 141 1.64 -12.78 15.44
C GLU A 141 1.50 -11.39 16.09
N GLY A 142 0.28 -11.02 16.46
CA GLY A 142 -0.06 -9.69 16.98
C GLY A 142 -0.02 -8.54 15.94
N ASP A 143 0.16 -8.85 14.65
CA ASP A 143 0.14 -7.87 13.57
C ASP A 143 -1.28 -7.74 12.99
N PRO A 144 -1.82 -6.53 12.78
CA PRO A 144 -3.19 -6.34 12.31
C PRO A 144 -3.39 -6.64 10.82
N TYR A 145 -2.34 -6.99 10.09
CA TYR A 145 -2.36 -7.11 8.62
C TYR A 145 -3.48 -7.99 8.06
N VAL A 146 -3.67 -9.19 8.64
CA VAL A 146 -4.69 -10.14 8.21
C VAL A 146 -6.10 -9.62 8.49
N ASP A 147 -6.29 -9.03 9.68
CA ASP A 147 -7.58 -8.48 10.09
C ASP A 147 -7.96 -7.27 9.23
N GLU A 148 -7.02 -6.35 9.00
CA GLU A 148 -7.23 -5.20 8.12
C GLU A 148 -7.56 -5.62 6.68
N LEU A 149 -6.84 -6.60 6.14
CA LEU A 149 -7.10 -7.12 4.80
C LEU A 149 -8.47 -7.80 4.70
N THR A 150 -8.84 -8.59 5.70
CA THR A 150 -10.15 -9.26 5.73
C THR A 150 -11.28 -8.26 5.82
N ALA A 151 -11.15 -7.25 6.68
CA ALA A 151 -12.14 -6.19 6.81
C ALA A 151 -12.24 -5.34 5.53
N SER A 152 -11.11 -5.01 4.92
CA SER A 152 -11.03 -4.28 3.66
C SER A 152 -11.70 -5.05 2.52
N ALA A 153 -11.36 -6.34 2.36
CA ALA A 153 -11.94 -7.20 1.32
C ALA A 153 -13.46 -7.34 1.48
N THR A 154 -13.92 -7.53 2.71
CA THR A 154 -15.36 -7.59 3.03
C THR A 154 -16.06 -6.29 2.64
N ALA A 155 -15.51 -5.14 3.06
CA ALA A 155 -16.12 -3.83 2.76
C ALA A 155 -16.15 -3.52 1.27
N ILE A 156 -15.13 -3.94 0.50
CA ILE A 156 -15.10 -3.79 -0.97
C ILE A 156 -16.16 -4.69 -1.61
N ALA A 157 -16.26 -5.95 -1.19
CA ALA A 157 -17.24 -6.89 -1.71
C ALA A 157 -18.69 -6.44 -1.43
N GLU A 158 -18.97 -5.95 -0.22
CA GLU A 158 -20.26 -5.38 0.15
C GLU A 158 -20.60 -4.14 -0.70
N ALA A 159 -19.64 -3.22 -0.87
CA ALA A 159 -19.84 -2.01 -1.67
C ALA A 159 -20.05 -2.32 -3.16
N ALA A 160 -19.44 -3.41 -3.68
CA ALA A 160 -19.66 -3.92 -5.03
C ALA A 160 -20.92 -4.79 -5.17
N GLY A 161 -21.71 -4.99 -4.10
CA GLY A 161 -22.94 -5.79 -4.12
C GLY A 161 -22.71 -7.28 -4.29
N LEU A 162 -21.54 -7.81 -3.91
CA LEU A 162 -21.24 -9.23 -4.03
C LEU A 162 -21.80 -10.04 -2.86
N SER A 163 -22.53 -11.11 -3.17
CA SER A 163 -22.91 -12.12 -2.16
C SER A 163 -21.68 -12.94 -1.73
N ALA A 164 -21.75 -13.54 -0.54
CA ALA A 164 -20.60 -14.24 0.08
C ALA A 164 -20.03 -15.40 -0.78
N ASP A 165 -20.84 -16.00 -1.64
CA ASP A 165 -20.41 -17.07 -2.56
C ASP A 165 -19.77 -16.53 -3.84
N ARG A 166 -19.81 -15.22 -4.08
CA ARG A 166 -19.32 -14.58 -5.29
C ARG A 166 -17.88 -14.04 -5.17
N TRP A 167 -17.31 -14.06 -3.99
CA TRP A 167 -15.93 -13.58 -3.79
C TRP A 167 -15.17 -14.44 -2.78
N ALA A 168 -13.85 -14.28 -2.77
CA ALA A 168 -12.95 -14.87 -1.78
C ALA A 168 -11.72 -14.00 -1.59
N LEU A 169 -11.06 -14.15 -0.43
CA LEU A 169 -9.71 -13.62 -0.17
C LEU A 169 -8.70 -14.74 -0.34
N GLY A 170 -7.62 -14.49 -1.08
CA GLY A 170 -6.52 -15.41 -1.29
C GLY A 170 -5.16 -14.75 -1.12
N TRP A 171 -4.14 -15.54 -0.84
CA TRP A 171 -2.79 -15.06 -0.60
C TRP A 171 -1.87 -15.43 -1.74
N GLN A 172 -0.96 -14.51 -2.09
CA GLN A 172 -0.01 -14.70 -3.18
C GLN A 172 1.43 -14.45 -2.74
N SER A 173 2.36 -14.98 -3.51
CA SER A 173 3.78 -14.70 -3.37
C SER A 173 4.39 -15.17 -2.06
N ALA A 174 3.87 -16.24 -1.47
CA ALA A 174 4.52 -16.91 -0.35
C ALA A 174 5.98 -17.26 -0.70
N GLY A 175 6.89 -17.07 0.25
CA GLY A 175 8.29 -17.40 0.07
C GLY A 175 8.52 -18.92 -0.01
N ARG A 176 9.62 -19.32 -0.63
CA ARG A 176 10.03 -20.73 -0.73
C ARG A 176 10.86 -21.15 0.49
N THR A 177 10.38 -20.80 1.68
CA THR A 177 10.99 -21.16 2.95
C THR A 177 10.18 -22.28 3.62
N PRO A 178 10.79 -23.10 4.50
CA PRO A 178 10.10 -24.18 5.20
C PRO A 178 9.04 -23.69 6.20
N GLU A 179 9.11 -22.42 6.60
CA GLU A 179 8.18 -21.84 7.56
C GLU A 179 6.76 -21.68 6.98
N PRO A 180 5.70 -21.74 7.81
CA PRO A 180 4.34 -21.53 7.35
C PRO A 180 4.08 -20.05 7.01
N TRP A 181 3.28 -19.85 5.94
CA TRP A 181 2.87 -18.53 5.43
C TRP A 181 1.35 -18.38 5.52
N ALA A 182 0.86 -17.14 5.46
CA ALA A 182 -0.58 -16.88 5.39
C ALA A 182 -1.20 -17.55 4.14
N GLY A 183 -2.36 -18.18 4.32
CA GLY A 183 -3.08 -18.90 3.28
C GLY A 183 -4.60 -18.66 3.37
N PRO A 184 -5.37 -19.22 2.41
CA PRO A 184 -4.96 -20.12 1.35
C PRO A 184 -4.16 -19.45 0.23
N ASP A 185 -3.16 -20.17 -0.32
CA ASP A 185 -2.43 -19.74 -1.52
C ASP A 185 -3.36 -19.82 -2.75
N ILE A 186 -3.19 -18.88 -3.68
CA ILE A 186 -3.96 -18.81 -4.93
C ILE A 186 -3.44 -19.73 -6.04
N LEU A 187 -2.32 -20.42 -5.81
CA LEU A 187 -1.71 -21.34 -6.77
C LEU A 187 -2.12 -22.80 -6.52
#